data_364b6b4d562eb0de24065a010d5f8bdc
#
_entry.id   364b6b4d562eb0de24065a010d5f8bdc
#
_cell.length_a   1.000
_cell.length_b   1.000
_cell.length_c   1.000
_cell.angle_alpha   90.00
_cell.angle_beta   90.00
_cell.angle_gamma   90.00
#
_symmetry.space_group_name_H-M   'P 1'
#
loop_
_entity.id
_entity.type
_entity.pdbx_description
1 polymer ?
#
loop_
_entity_poly.entity_id
_entity_poly.type
_entity_poly.pdbx_seq_one_letter_code
_entity_poly.pdbx_strand_id
1 'polypeptide(L)'
;MLIACDASQLEWRTILDLSKDWTGINEIISGEDTHSKNQIAFGLPSRLVAKVFLFRTIFRGSGWSFANDPDFMHVSTSATFWDDMNEKFYKKYSALDKKHHEWKDLVMAGKPIVGPLGREWSITIHRSMSPFAFGEIKIPWTTLANYPTQGTAADVMMLARLSAHKRINDAGIEAKLISTVHDSIVWDTHEKHLQDIATICDGVFADLPKNIKRLFGYQWDTPMACESKYGPNMKDMTKL
;
A
#
# COMPACT_ATOMS: atom_id res chain seq x y z
N MET A 1 -13.40 -0.74 25.70
CA MET A 1 -13.68 -1.17 24.32
C MET A 1 -12.53 -0.80 23.43
N LEU A 2 -12.14 -1.70 22.52
CA LEU A 2 -11.14 -1.38 21.51
C LEU A 2 -11.81 -0.74 20.28
N ILE A 3 -11.14 0.24 19.70
CA ILE A 3 -11.43 0.75 18.36
C ILE A 3 -10.16 0.71 17.52
N ALA A 4 -10.26 0.13 16.33
CA ALA A 4 -9.19 0.05 15.34
C ALA A 4 -9.59 0.84 14.09
N CYS A 5 -8.73 1.75 13.66
CA CYS A 5 -8.90 2.55 12.44
C CYS A 5 -7.86 2.09 11.42
N ASP A 6 -8.32 1.34 10.40
CA ASP A 6 -7.51 0.74 9.36
C ASP A 6 -7.41 1.66 8.13
N ALA A 7 -6.21 1.97 7.66
CA ALA A 7 -6.04 2.72 6.41
C ALA A 7 -6.54 1.90 5.20
N SER A 8 -7.45 2.48 4.44
CA SER A 8 -8.04 1.81 3.27
C SER A 8 -7.03 1.69 2.13
N GLN A 9 -6.65 0.46 1.75
CA GLN A 9 -5.75 0.18 0.62
C GLN A 9 -4.43 0.98 0.68
N LEU A 10 -3.82 1.08 1.85
CA LEU A 10 -2.68 1.98 2.12
C LEU A 10 -1.55 1.83 1.07
N GLU A 11 -1.07 0.61 0.82
CA GLU A 11 0.03 0.36 -0.11
C GLU A 11 -0.34 0.72 -1.56
N TRP A 12 -1.58 0.39 -1.97
CA TRP A 12 -2.08 0.74 -3.29
C TRP A 12 -2.14 2.26 -3.50
N ARG A 13 -2.72 2.98 -2.57
CA ARG A 13 -2.79 4.45 -2.60
C ARG A 13 -1.40 5.07 -2.59
N THR A 14 -0.47 4.49 -1.81
CA THR A 14 0.91 4.95 -1.72
C THR A 14 1.65 4.79 -3.05
N ILE A 15 1.61 3.61 -3.67
CA ILE A 15 2.33 3.41 -4.94
C ILE A 15 1.74 4.21 -6.10
N LEU A 16 0.42 4.39 -6.12
CA LEU A 16 -0.24 5.26 -7.09
C LEU A 16 0.26 6.70 -6.95
N ASP A 17 0.37 7.20 -5.72
CA ASP A 17 0.86 8.56 -5.48
C ASP A 17 2.34 8.70 -5.82
N LEU A 18 3.18 7.76 -5.42
CA LEU A 18 4.62 7.77 -5.73
C LEU A 18 4.90 7.70 -7.23
N SER A 19 4.09 6.99 -7.98
CA SER A 19 4.20 6.87 -9.43
C SER A 19 3.47 7.95 -10.20
N LYS A 20 2.56 8.68 -9.54
CA LYS A 20 1.60 9.60 -10.18
C LYS A 20 0.81 8.89 -11.29
N ASP A 21 0.39 7.64 -11.00
CA ASP A 21 -0.45 6.90 -11.93
C ASP A 21 -1.89 7.38 -11.87
N TRP A 22 -2.21 8.34 -12.74
CA TRP A 22 -3.51 8.99 -12.80
C TRP A 22 -4.64 8.04 -13.20
N THR A 23 -4.36 6.91 -13.83
CA THR A 23 -5.38 5.88 -14.08
C THR A 23 -5.90 5.33 -12.75
N GLY A 24 -4.99 4.88 -11.88
CA GLY A 24 -5.35 4.37 -10.57
C GLY A 24 -5.84 5.45 -9.61
N ILE A 25 -5.22 6.66 -9.62
CA ILE A 25 -5.65 7.79 -8.79
C ILE A 25 -7.11 8.17 -9.10
N ASN A 26 -7.46 8.26 -10.38
CA ASN A 26 -8.84 8.60 -10.80
C ASN A 26 -9.83 7.48 -10.41
N GLU A 27 -9.44 6.21 -10.44
CA GLU A 27 -10.27 5.11 -9.93
C GLU A 27 -10.58 5.28 -8.43
N ILE A 28 -9.59 5.71 -7.64
CA ILE A 28 -9.79 6.01 -6.21
C ILE A 28 -10.70 7.23 -6.02
N ILE A 29 -10.48 8.31 -6.77
CA ILE A 29 -11.28 9.56 -6.70
C ILE A 29 -12.73 9.30 -7.07
N SER A 30 -13.00 8.47 -8.09
CA SER A 30 -14.36 8.12 -8.51
C SER A 30 -15.11 7.23 -7.53
N GLY A 31 -14.43 6.73 -6.48
CA GLY A 31 -15.03 5.81 -5.49
C GLY A 31 -15.30 4.40 -6.04
N GLU A 32 -14.73 4.07 -7.20
CA GLU A 32 -14.90 2.75 -7.80
C GLU A 32 -14.11 1.68 -7.05
N ASP A 33 -14.68 0.50 -6.94
CA ASP A 33 -13.96 -0.63 -6.36
C ASP A 33 -12.88 -1.15 -7.33
N THR A 34 -11.65 -0.73 -7.10
CA THR A 34 -10.47 -1.12 -7.89
C THR A 34 -10.36 -2.63 -8.11
N HIS A 35 -10.72 -3.44 -7.10
CA HIS A 35 -10.61 -4.89 -7.21
C HIS A 35 -11.66 -5.48 -8.15
N SER A 36 -12.89 -4.99 -8.11
CA SER A 36 -13.95 -5.38 -9.04
C SER A 36 -13.65 -4.93 -10.47
N LYS A 37 -13.13 -3.71 -10.64
CA LYS A 37 -12.66 -3.23 -11.95
C LYS A 37 -11.55 -4.10 -12.53
N ASN A 38 -10.56 -4.42 -11.72
CA ASN A 38 -9.44 -5.26 -12.15
C ASN A 38 -9.87 -6.70 -12.40
N GLN A 39 -10.85 -7.23 -11.63
CA GLN A 39 -11.45 -8.53 -11.92
C GLN A 39 -12.00 -8.58 -13.35
N ILE A 40 -12.79 -7.58 -13.73
CA ILE A 40 -13.40 -7.49 -15.08
C ILE A 40 -12.32 -7.24 -16.14
N ALA A 41 -11.43 -6.26 -15.92
CA ALA A 41 -10.43 -5.86 -16.90
C ALA A 41 -9.44 -6.98 -17.25
N PHE A 42 -9.12 -7.84 -16.29
CA PHE A 42 -8.17 -8.95 -16.45
C PHE A 42 -8.85 -10.30 -16.61
N GLY A 43 -10.20 -10.38 -16.55
CA GLY A 43 -10.94 -11.65 -16.69
C GLY A 43 -10.65 -12.62 -15.53
N LEU A 44 -10.40 -12.11 -14.32
CA LEU A 44 -10.12 -12.94 -13.15
C LEU A 44 -11.39 -13.52 -12.55
N PRO A 45 -11.35 -14.75 -11.96
CA PRO A 45 -12.56 -15.48 -11.57
C PRO A 45 -13.31 -14.85 -10.39
N SER A 46 -12.63 -14.07 -9.55
CA SER A 46 -13.26 -13.43 -8.40
C SER A 46 -12.57 -12.13 -8.00
N ARG A 47 -13.31 -11.28 -7.28
CA ARG A 47 -12.79 -10.05 -6.67
C ARG A 47 -11.63 -10.32 -5.70
N LEU A 48 -11.68 -11.44 -4.98
CA LEU A 48 -10.61 -11.83 -4.05
C LEU A 48 -9.32 -12.16 -4.81
N VAL A 49 -9.40 -12.95 -5.89
CA VAL A 49 -8.25 -13.23 -6.75
C VAL A 49 -7.68 -11.94 -7.35
N ALA A 50 -8.55 -11.03 -7.81
CA ALA A 50 -8.11 -9.72 -8.32
C ALA A 50 -7.41 -8.87 -7.26
N LYS A 51 -7.89 -8.90 -6.00
CA LYS A 51 -7.26 -8.23 -4.88
C LYS A 51 -5.85 -8.77 -4.61
N VAL A 52 -5.71 -10.08 -4.47
CA VAL A 52 -4.41 -10.70 -4.18
C VAL A 52 -3.45 -10.56 -5.36
N PHE A 53 -3.96 -10.69 -6.61
CA PHE A 53 -3.19 -10.44 -7.83
C PHE A 53 -2.62 -9.01 -7.84
N LEU A 54 -3.44 -7.99 -7.59
CA LEU A 54 -3.00 -6.60 -7.53
C LEU A 54 -1.84 -6.42 -6.54
N PHE A 55 -2.01 -6.87 -5.30
CA PHE A 55 -0.99 -6.68 -4.25
C PHE A 55 0.32 -7.40 -4.57
N ARG A 56 0.29 -8.56 -5.21
CA ARG A 56 1.51 -9.23 -5.64
C ARG A 56 2.16 -8.56 -6.85
N THR A 57 1.34 -8.10 -7.80
CA THR A 57 1.85 -7.48 -9.03
C THR A 57 2.50 -6.14 -8.75
N ILE A 58 1.95 -5.30 -7.86
CA ILE A 58 2.60 -4.02 -7.49
C ILE A 58 4.00 -4.23 -6.89
N PHE A 59 4.30 -5.41 -6.34
CA PHE A 59 5.62 -5.80 -5.84
C PHE A 59 6.40 -6.70 -6.80
N ARG A 60 6.05 -6.69 -8.09
CA ARG A 60 6.77 -7.44 -9.14
C ARG A 60 6.75 -8.96 -8.94
N GLY A 61 5.63 -9.52 -8.47
CA GLY A 61 5.44 -10.98 -8.47
C GLY A 61 5.61 -11.54 -9.89
N SER A 62 6.44 -12.58 -10.03
CA SER A 62 6.71 -13.23 -11.34
C SER A 62 5.59 -14.20 -11.71
N GLY A 63 5.39 -14.46 -13.01
CA GLY A 63 4.45 -15.48 -13.47
C GLY A 63 4.71 -16.84 -12.85
N TRP A 64 5.99 -17.20 -12.66
CA TRP A 64 6.36 -18.42 -11.96
C TRP A 64 5.84 -18.46 -10.52
N SER A 65 5.93 -17.33 -9.78
CA SER A 65 5.46 -17.27 -8.40
C SER A 65 3.94 -17.41 -8.29
N PHE A 66 3.18 -16.86 -9.24
CA PHE A 66 1.73 -17.04 -9.31
C PHE A 66 1.36 -18.50 -9.67
N ALA A 67 2.01 -19.06 -10.69
CA ALA A 67 1.72 -20.41 -11.19
C ALA A 67 1.97 -21.52 -10.16
N ASN A 68 2.84 -21.27 -9.17
CA ASN A 68 3.18 -22.23 -8.10
C ASN A 68 2.56 -21.86 -6.74
N ASP A 69 1.64 -20.91 -6.70
CA ASP A 69 0.97 -20.51 -5.46
C ASP A 69 -0.40 -21.15 -5.34
N PRO A 70 -0.71 -21.82 -4.20
CA PRO A 70 -2.00 -22.46 -3.97
C PRO A 70 -3.22 -21.54 -4.18
N ASP A 71 -3.07 -20.24 -3.90
CA ASP A 71 -4.15 -19.26 -4.06
C ASP A 71 -4.45 -18.95 -5.54
N PHE A 72 -3.55 -19.31 -6.47
CA PHE A 72 -3.67 -19.00 -7.89
C PHE A 72 -3.67 -20.21 -8.81
N MET A 73 -3.20 -21.39 -8.35
CA MET A 73 -3.13 -22.62 -9.15
C MET A 73 -4.50 -23.04 -9.70
N HIS A 74 -5.59 -22.75 -8.98
CA HIS A 74 -6.95 -23.04 -9.44
C HIS A 74 -7.39 -22.17 -10.63
N VAL A 75 -6.68 -21.06 -10.90
CA VAL A 75 -6.91 -20.19 -12.06
C VAL A 75 -6.03 -20.62 -13.21
N SER A 76 -4.70 -20.73 -12.98
CA SER A 76 -3.76 -21.20 -13.98
C SER A 76 -2.44 -21.64 -13.32
N THR A 77 -1.89 -22.76 -13.78
CA THR A 77 -0.55 -23.24 -13.45
C THR A 77 0.51 -22.82 -14.50
N SER A 78 0.13 -21.99 -15.45
CA SER A 78 1.03 -21.49 -16.50
C SER A 78 1.70 -20.20 -16.08
N ALA A 79 3.03 -20.18 -15.96
CA ALA A 79 3.81 -18.98 -15.72
C ALA A 79 3.60 -17.93 -16.83
N THR A 80 3.57 -18.35 -18.08
CA THR A 80 3.34 -17.47 -19.24
C THR A 80 2.00 -16.75 -19.14
N PHE A 81 0.93 -17.46 -18.74
CA PHE A 81 -0.38 -16.84 -18.51
C PHE A 81 -0.29 -15.68 -17.50
N TRP A 82 0.42 -15.88 -16.41
CA TRP A 82 0.57 -14.85 -15.37
C TRP A 82 1.52 -13.72 -15.78
N ASP A 83 2.55 -14.01 -16.58
CA ASP A 83 3.42 -12.97 -17.16
C ASP A 83 2.63 -12.08 -18.14
N ASP A 84 1.75 -12.65 -18.98
CA ASP A 84 0.83 -11.91 -19.85
C ASP A 84 -0.15 -11.04 -19.01
N MET A 85 -0.62 -11.55 -17.88
CA MET A 85 -1.49 -10.80 -16.95
C MET A 85 -0.74 -9.64 -16.29
N ASN A 86 0.52 -9.85 -15.89
CA ASN A 86 1.39 -8.78 -15.37
C ASN A 86 1.63 -7.71 -16.45
N GLU A 87 1.87 -8.10 -17.70
CA GLU A 87 2.04 -7.15 -18.81
C GLU A 87 0.78 -6.29 -19.00
N LYS A 88 -0.41 -6.90 -19.03
CA LYS A 88 -1.69 -6.17 -19.09
C LYS A 88 -1.86 -5.21 -17.94
N PHE A 89 -1.48 -5.63 -16.72
CA PHE A 89 -1.54 -4.77 -15.53
C PHE A 89 -0.64 -3.54 -15.69
N TYR A 90 0.62 -3.73 -16.04
CA TYR A 90 1.57 -2.63 -16.21
C TYR A 90 1.27 -1.75 -17.45
N LYS A 91 0.59 -2.31 -18.46
CA LYS A 91 0.05 -1.51 -19.57
C LYS A 91 -1.09 -0.60 -19.11
N LYS A 92 -1.96 -1.09 -18.22
CA LYS A 92 -3.05 -0.30 -17.63
C LYS A 92 -2.50 0.79 -16.70
N TYR A 93 -1.56 0.45 -15.83
CA TYR A 93 -0.94 1.34 -14.85
C TYR A 93 0.51 1.66 -15.25
N SER A 94 0.65 2.34 -16.40
CA SER A 94 1.96 2.51 -17.05
C SER A 94 2.90 3.45 -16.31
N ALA A 95 2.37 4.42 -15.55
CA ALA A 95 3.21 5.30 -14.74
C ALA A 95 3.82 4.55 -13.54
N LEU A 96 3.11 3.56 -13.00
CA LEU A 96 3.65 2.67 -11.96
C LEU A 96 4.81 1.83 -12.51
N ASP A 97 4.68 1.27 -13.71
CA ASP A 97 5.76 0.53 -14.37
C ASP A 97 7.00 1.40 -14.58
N LYS A 98 6.79 2.60 -15.11
CA LYS A 98 7.84 3.59 -15.31
C LYS A 98 8.57 3.93 -14.00
N LYS A 99 7.82 4.14 -12.90
CA LYS A 99 8.39 4.43 -11.59
C LYS A 99 9.31 3.31 -11.09
N HIS A 100 8.91 2.05 -11.25
CA HIS A 100 9.77 0.92 -10.90
C HIS A 100 11.06 0.89 -11.73
N HIS A 101 11.01 1.25 -13.02
CA HIS A 101 12.19 1.36 -13.86
C HIS A 101 13.08 2.54 -13.47
N GLU A 102 12.51 3.69 -13.10
CA GLU A 102 13.27 4.82 -12.54
C GLU A 102 14.02 4.41 -11.27
N TRP A 103 13.38 3.68 -10.35
CA TRP A 103 14.04 3.17 -9.15
C TRP A 103 15.14 2.16 -9.48
N LYS A 104 14.92 1.27 -10.44
CA LYS A 104 15.96 0.36 -10.95
C LYS A 104 17.18 1.14 -11.44
N ASP A 105 16.97 2.19 -12.22
CA ASP A 105 18.07 2.98 -12.80
C ASP A 105 18.86 3.73 -11.73
N LEU A 106 18.20 4.24 -10.68
CA LEU A 106 18.88 4.81 -9.51
C LEU A 106 19.78 3.78 -8.82
N VAL A 107 19.21 2.60 -8.52
CA VAL A 107 19.93 1.51 -7.84
C VAL A 107 21.09 1.01 -8.69
N MET A 108 20.93 0.89 -10.01
CA MET A 108 22.00 0.53 -10.95
C MET A 108 23.12 1.58 -11.00
N ALA A 109 22.80 2.84 -10.77
CA ALA A 109 23.77 3.93 -10.66
C ALA A 109 24.39 4.06 -9.26
N GLY A 110 24.10 3.13 -8.32
CA GLY A 110 24.59 3.17 -6.94
C GLY A 110 23.99 4.31 -6.11
N LYS A 111 22.85 4.86 -6.52
CA LYS A 111 22.16 5.94 -5.83
C LYS A 111 21.02 5.40 -4.96
N PRO A 112 20.76 6.02 -3.80
CA PRO A 112 19.60 5.66 -2.99
C PRO A 112 18.30 6.09 -3.70
N ILE A 113 17.22 5.36 -3.41
CA ILE A 113 15.87 5.83 -3.69
C ILE A 113 15.47 6.73 -2.51
N VAL A 114 15.01 7.95 -2.80
CA VAL A 114 14.57 8.91 -1.78
C VAL A 114 13.04 9.03 -1.83
N GLY A 115 12.40 8.76 -0.70
CA GLY A 115 10.96 8.92 -0.55
C GLY A 115 10.55 10.37 -0.31
N PRO A 116 9.25 10.67 -0.49
CA PRO A 116 8.74 12.04 -0.40
C PRO A 116 8.83 12.65 1.01
N LEU A 117 8.97 11.82 2.04
CA LEU A 117 9.12 12.25 3.43
C LEU A 117 10.59 12.26 3.90
N GLY A 118 11.55 12.13 2.96
CA GLY A 118 12.98 12.20 3.24
C GLY A 118 13.66 10.90 3.62
N ARG A 119 12.93 9.78 3.68
CA ARG A 119 13.53 8.46 3.91
C ARG A 119 14.31 8.02 2.68
N GLU A 120 15.47 7.40 2.91
CA GLU A 120 16.34 6.86 1.87
C GLU A 120 16.43 5.34 1.95
N TRP A 121 16.43 4.67 0.78
CA TRP A 121 16.65 3.23 0.66
C TRP A 121 17.84 2.97 -0.24
N SER A 122 18.90 2.42 0.36
CA SER A 122 20.05 1.87 -0.37
C SER A 122 19.83 0.40 -0.62
N ILE A 123 19.68 0.01 -1.88
CA ILE A 123 19.41 -1.36 -2.28
C ILE A 123 20.68 -1.95 -2.91
N THR A 124 21.17 -3.05 -2.33
CA THR A 124 22.37 -3.72 -2.84
C THR A 124 22.02 -4.59 -4.04
N ILE A 125 22.80 -4.45 -5.10
CA ILE A 125 22.74 -5.31 -6.28
C ILE A 125 23.71 -6.46 -6.09
N HIS A 126 23.24 -7.66 -6.36
CA HIS A 126 24.05 -8.87 -6.33
C HIS A 126 24.29 -9.38 -7.74
N ARG A 127 25.49 -9.93 -7.97
CA ARG A 127 25.79 -10.72 -9.16
C ARG A 127 25.38 -12.16 -8.92
N SER A 128 24.85 -12.79 -9.96
CA SER A 128 24.48 -14.19 -9.90
C SER A 128 25.70 -15.07 -9.67
N MET A 129 25.59 -15.99 -8.72
CA MET A 129 26.57 -17.04 -8.47
C MET A 129 26.19 -18.36 -9.18
N SER A 130 25.08 -18.39 -9.92
CA SER A 130 24.66 -19.57 -10.68
C SER A 130 25.67 -19.88 -11.78
N PRO A 131 26.05 -21.16 -11.98
CA PRO A 131 26.93 -21.55 -13.07
C PRO A 131 26.40 -21.19 -14.46
N PHE A 132 25.08 -21.10 -14.63
CA PHE A 132 24.41 -20.76 -15.90
C PHE A 132 24.28 -19.26 -16.15
N ALA A 133 24.52 -18.42 -15.13
CA ALA A 133 24.35 -16.97 -15.21
C ALA A 133 25.41 -16.24 -14.38
N PHE A 134 26.62 -16.83 -14.26
CA PHE A 134 27.68 -16.29 -13.41
C PHE A 134 28.09 -14.87 -13.80
N GLY A 135 28.04 -13.99 -12.83
CA GLY A 135 28.39 -12.57 -13.00
C GLY A 135 27.27 -11.69 -13.57
N GLU A 136 26.15 -12.27 -14.01
CA GLU A 136 24.99 -11.47 -14.44
C GLU A 136 24.38 -10.68 -13.27
N ILE A 137 23.97 -9.47 -13.56
CA ILE A 137 23.32 -8.61 -12.56
C ILE A 137 21.87 -9.06 -12.40
N LYS A 138 21.53 -9.48 -11.18
CA LYS A 138 20.16 -9.80 -10.80
C LYS A 138 19.50 -8.61 -10.12
N ILE A 139 18.54 -7.99 -10.81
CA ILE A 139 17.76 -6.89 -10.23
C ILE A 139 16.84 -7.43 -9.15
N PRO A 140 16.89 -6.93 -7.92
CA PRO A 140 16.00 -7.36 -6.84
C PRO A 140 14.64 -6.63 -6.94
N TRP A 141 13.87 -6.93 -7.99
CA TRP A 141 12.64 -6.24 -8.34
C TRP A 141 11.63 -6.14 -7.18
N THR A 142 11.45 -7.24 -6.44
CA THR A 142 10.51 -7.25 -5.30
C THR A 142 10.96 -6.28 -4.20
N THR A 143 12.24 -6.29 -3.83
CA THR A 143 12.80 -5.37 -2.82
C THR A 143 12.69 -3.93 -3.29
N LEU A 144 13.00 -3.69 -4.57
CA LEU A 144 12.99 -2.39 -5.21
C LEU A 144 11.57 -1.78 -5.23
N ALA A 145 10.55 -2.58 -5.51
CA ALA A 145 9.16 -2.12 -5.52
C ALA A 145 8.57 -2.01 -4.10
N ASN A 146 8.97 -2.93 -3.20
CA ASN A 146 8.40 -3.06 -1.86
C ASN A 146 8.92 -1.97 -0.90
N TYR A 147 10.25 -1.81 -0.77
CA TYR A 147 10.83 -0.93 0.26
C TYR A 147 10.38 0.53 0.17
N PRO A 148 10.41 1.20 -1.00
CA PRO A 148 9.92 2.57 -1.09
C PRO A 148 8.42 2.68 -0.85
N THR A 149 7.64 1.71 -1.32
CA THR A 149 6.18 1.71 -1.17
C THR A 149 5.78 1.49 0.29
N GLN A 150 6.21 0.40 0.91
CA GLN A 150 5.85 0.09 2.30
C GLN A 150 6.51 1.06 3.29
N GLY A 151 7.74 1.49 3.03
CA GLY A 151 8.41 2.46 3.88
C GLY A 151 7.72 3.82 3.87
N THR A 152 7.29 4.31 2.70
CA THR A 152 6.49 5.54 2.62
C THR A 152 5.13 5.37 3.29
N ALA A 153 4.47 4.21 3.09
CA ALA A 153 3.21 3.88 3.74
C ALA A 153 3.35 3.90 5.28
N ALA A 154 4.44 3.34 5.81
CA ALA A 154 4.72 3.36 7.25
C ALA A 154 4.93 4.80 7.78
N ASP A 155 5.62 5.66 7.02
CA ASP A 155 5.79 7.06 7.38
C ASP A 155 4.46 7.83 7.38
N VAL A 156 3.60 7.57 6.40
CA VAL A 156 2.23 8.13 6.33
C VAL A 156 1.40 7.69 7.53
N MET A 157 1.48 6.39 7.91
CA MET A 157 0.80 5.88 9.11
C MET A 157 1.33 6.50 10.39
N MET A 158 2.63 6.80 10.46
CA MET A 158 3.20 7.53 11.61
C MET A 158 2.59 8.93 11.74
N LEU A 159 2.45 9.66 10.64
CA LEU A 159 1.79 10.97 10.62
C LEU A 159 0.31 10.87 11.01
N ALA A 160 -0.41 9.87 10.50
CA ALA A 160 -1.80 9.61 10.85
C ALA A 160 -1.93 9.37 12.36
N ARG A 161 -1.12 8.48 12.92
CA ARG A 161 -1.11 8.15 14.34
C ARG A 161 -0.86 9.37 15.23
N LEU A 162 0.17 10.16 14.92
CA LEU A 162 0.50 11.36 15.67
C LEU A 162 -0.62 12.40 15.61
N SER A 163 -1.19 12.60 14.42
CA SER A 163 -2.30 13.53 14.22
C SER A 163 -3.57 13.08 14.95
N ALA A 164 -3.92 11.79 14.89
CA ALA A 164 -5.07 11.22 15.57
C ALA A 164 -4.91 11.34 17.10
N HIS A 165 -3.76 10.93 17.63
CA HIS A 165 -3.47 11.02 19.05
C HIS A 165 -3.60 12.46 19.56
N LYS A 166 -3.00 13.40 18.83
CA LYS A 166 -3.13 14.82 19.19
C LYS A 166 -4.58 15.30 19.19
N ARG A 167 -5.35 15.03 18.12
CA ARG A 167 -6.75 15.50 18.00
C ARG A 167 -7.66 14.88 19.04
N ILE A 168 -7.47 13.60 19.39
CA ILE A 168 -8.23 12.90 20.43
C ILE A 168 -7.97 13.55 21.80
N ASN A 169 -6.69 13.84 22.11
CA ASN A 169 -6.34 14.52 23.37
C ASN A 169 -6.86 15.97 23.42
N ASP A 170 -6.72 16.72 22.32
CA ASP A 170 -7.24 18.11 22.24
C ASP A 170 -8.76 18.16 22.40
N ALA A 171 -9.48 17.11 21.98
CA ALA A 171 -10.93 16.96 22.17
C ALA A 171 -11.33 16.53 23.59
N GLY A 172 -10.36 16.27 24.47
CA GLY A 172 -10.62 15.79 25.83
C GLY A 172 -11.23 14.40 25.91
N ILE A 173 -11.05 13.59 24.85
CA ILE A 173 -11.57 12.22 24.78
C ILE A 173 -10.66 11.29 25.58
N GLU A 174 -11.23 10.57 26.54
CA GLU A 174 -10.51 9.57 27.33
C GLU A 174 -10.28 8.31 26.48
N ALA A 175 -9.12 8.25 25.83
CA ALA A 175 -8.70 7.12 25.02
C ALA A 175 -7.19 6.88 25.16
N LYS A 176 -6.79 5.62 25.24
CA LYS A 176 -5.38 5.20 25.29
C LYS A 176 -4.97 4.61 23.96
N LEU A 177 -3.98 5.21 23.33
CA LEU A 177 -3.32 4.58 22.17
C LEU A 177 -2.55 3.36 22.65
N ILE A 178 -2.97 2.17 22.22
CA ILE A 178 -2.39 0.91 22.70
C ILE A 178 -1.50 0.20 21.66
N SER A 179 -1.79 0.38 20.37
CA SER A 179 -1.01 -0.29 19.33
C SER A 179 -1.12 0.39 17.97
N THR A 180 -0.15 0.12 17.13
CA THR A 180 -0.22 0.29 15.67
C THR A 180 0.17 -1.03 15.04
N VAL A 181 -0.73 -1.64 14.30
CA VAL A 181 -0.53 -2.95 13.66
C VAL A 181 -0.66 -2.77 12.15
N HIS A 182 0.48 -2.81 11.44
CA HIS A 182 0.55 -2.52 9.99
C HIS A 182 -0.09 -1.16 9.65
N ASP A 183 -1.28 -1.18 9.09
CA ASP A 183 -2.08 -0.05 8.64
C ASP A 183 -3.22 0.33 9.59
N SER A 184 -3.25 -0.29 10.78
CA SER A 184 -4.27 -0.07 11.80
C SER A 184 -3.72 0.68 13.01
N ILE A 185 -4.47 1.65 13.52
CA ILE A 185 -4.20 2.35 14.77
C ILE A 185 -5.29 1.98 15.77
N VAL A 186 -4.88 1.51 16.96
CA VAL A 186 -5.79 0.92 17.95
C VAL A 186 -5.78 1.72 19.24
N TRP A 187 -6.97 2.08 19.72
CA TRP A 187 -7.20 2.72 21.02
C TRP A 187 -8.07 1.86 21.93
N ASP A 188 -7.82 1.97 23.23
CA ASP A 188 -8.74 1.53 24.28
C ASP A 188 -9.48 2.75 24.83
N THR A 189 -10.82 2.68 24.85
CA THR A 189 -11.69 3.80 25.20
C THR A 189 -13.04 3.31 25.74
N HIS A 190 -13.84 4.24 26.27
CA HIS A 190 -15.23 3.97 26.60
C HIS A 190 -16.11 3.94 25.35
N GLU A 191 -17.15 3.10 25.37
CA GLU A 191 -18.07 2.89 24.22
C GLU A 191 -18.68 4.22 23.71
N LYS A 192 -19.01 5.15 24.59
CA LYS A 192 -19.55 6.47 24.26
C LYS A 192 -18.65 7.32 23.34
N HIS A 193 -17.35 7.02 23.26
CA HIS A 193 -16.37 7.77 22.46
C HIS A 193 -16.03 7.13 21.13
N LEU A 194 -16.58 5.94 20.81
CA LEU A 194 -16.22 5.20 19.59
C LEU A 194 -16.49 6.02 18.32
N GLN A 195 -17.66 6.65 18.24
CA GLN A 195 -18.04 7.44 17.05
C GLN A 195 -17.20 8.71 16.91
N ASP A 196 -16.87 9.36 18.02
CA ASP A 196 -16.03 10.56 18.00
C ASP A 196 -14.62 10.24 17.52
N ILE A 197 -14.03 9.13 18.01
CA ILE A 197 -12.70 8.67 17.59
C ILE A 197 -12.71 8.29 16.10
N ALA A 198 -13.73 7.57 15.62
CA ALA A 198 -13.87 7.22 14.21
C ALA A 198 -13.92 8.49 13.34
N THR A 199 -14.74 9.46 13.71
CA THR A 199 -14.87 10.75 13.00
C THR A 199 -13.55 11.53 12.99
N ILE A 200 -12.82 11.55 14.10
CA ILE A 200 -11.50 12.17 14.17
C ILE A 200 -10.52 11.46 13.24
N CYS A 201 -10.52 10.12 13.21
CA CYS A 201 -9.65 9.35 12.32
C CYS A 201 -9.96 9.59 10.85
N ASP A 202 -11.24 9.60 10.46
CA ASP A 202 -11.65 9.93 9.10
C ASP A 202 -11.12 11.32 8.68
N GLY A 203 -11.27 12.33 9.53
CA GLY A 203 -10.72 13.65 9.32
C GLY A 203 -9.19 13.69 9.26
N VAL A 204 -8.51 12.86 10.06
CA VAL A 204 -7.04 12.74 10.02
C VAL A 204 -6.58 12.19 8.68
N PHE A 205 -7.18 11.08 8.22
CA PHE A 205 -6.79 10.48 6.94
C PHE A 205 -7.11 11.40 5.76
N ALA A 206 -8.26 12.05 5.76
CA ALA A 206 -8.61 13.03 4.74
C ALA A 206 -7.64 14.22 4.67
N ASP A 207 -7.07 14.64 5.80
CA ASP A 207 -6.11 15.74 5.90
C ASP A 207 -4.66 15.34 5.61
N LEU A 208 -4.32 14.03 5.50
CA LEU A 208 -2.94 13.57 5.26
C LEU A 208 -2.29 14.24 4.04
N PRO A 209 -2.94 14.31 2.86
CA PRO A 209 -2.38 14.99 1.69
C PRO A 209 -1.94 16.42 1.99
N LYS A 210 -2.81 17.20 2.67
CA LYS A 210 -2.54 18.58 3.08
C LYS A 210 -1.39 18.68 4.07
N ASN A 211 -1.35 17.77 5.05
CA ASN A 211 -0.30 17.75 6.07
C ASN A 211 1.05 17.37 5.48
N ILE A 212 1.11 16.40 4.57
CA ILE A 212 2.33 16.00 3.86
C ILE A 212 2.86 17.18 3.05
N LYS A 213 1.99 17.88 2.30
CA LYS A 213 2.41 19.08 1.56
C LYS A 213 2.97 20.17 2.48
N ARG A 214 2.30 20.45 3.61
CA ARG A 214 2.72 21.48 4.57
C ARG A 214 4.04 21.15 5.26
N LEU A 215 4.28 19.87 5.61
CA LEU A 215 5.44 19.45 6.41
C LEU A 215 6.68 19.12 5.55
N PHE A 216 6.46 18.55 4.37
CA PHE A 216 7.52 17.99 3.53
C PHE A 216 7.59 18.64 2.13
N GLY A 217 6.67 19.52 1.78
CA GLY A 217 6.62 20.16 0.46
C GLY A 217 6.15 19.24 -0.66
N TYR A 218 5.83 17.95 -0.36
CA TYR A 218 5.44 16.98 -1.35
C TYR A 218 3.94 17.06 -1.63
N GLN A 219 3.58 17.16 -2.92
CA GLN A 219 2.18 17.14 -3.36
C GLN A 219 1.68 15.70 -3.41
N TRP A 220 0.85 15.34 -2.43
CA TRP A 220 0.17 14.06 -2.40
C TRP A 220 -1.21 14.22 -3.04
N ASP A 221 -1.48 13.47 -4.13
CA ASP A 221 -2.69 13.64 -4.95
C ASP A 221 -3.74 12.53 -4.71
N THR A 222 -3.31 11.38 -4.19
CA THR A 222 -4.19 10.25 -3.93
C THR A 222 -5.00 10.48 -2.64
N PRO A 223 -6.34 10.46 -2.67
CA PRO A 223 -7.14 10.56 -1.46
C PRO A 223 -6.78 9.47 -0.45
N MET A 224 -6.73 9.83 0.84
CA MET A 224 -6.51 8.87 1.92
C MET A 224 -7.81 8.68 2.70
N ALA A 225 -8.08 7.46 3.16
CA ALA A 225 -9.28 7.12 3.92
C ALA A 225 -8.97 6.01 4.92
N CYS A 226 -9.82 5.82 5.91
CA CYS A 226 -9.75 4.69 6.81
C CYS A 226 -11.13 4.05 7.02
N GLU A 227 -11.14 2.88 7.60
CA GLU A 227 -12.34 2.19 8.08
C GLU A 227 -12.17 1.89 9.56
N SER A 228 -13.21 2.17 10.35
CA SER A 228 -13.18 1.92 11.79
C SER A 228 -13.94 0.67 12.15
N LYS A 229 -13.37 -0.13 13.07
CA LYS A 229 -13.97 -1.31 13.67
C LYS A 229 -13.85 -1.21 15.19
N TYR A 230 -14.79 -1.77 15.93
CA TYR A 230 -14.76 -1.78 17.38
C TYR A 230 -15.15 -3.15 17.94
N GLY A 231 -14.72 -3.43 19.17
CA GLY A 231 -15.04 -4.69 19.81
C GLY A 231 -14.42 -4.80 21.21
N PRO A 232 -14.79 -5.84 21.98
CA PRO A 232 -14.23 -6.07 23.30
C PRO A 232 -12.77 -6.53 23.25
N ASN A 233 -12.33 -7.05 22.12
CA ASN A 233 -10.97 -7.52 21.85
C ASN A 233 -10.68 -7.47 20.35
N MET A 234 -9.42 -7.74 19.93
CA MET A 234 -8.99 -7.67 18.53
C MET A 234 -9.59 -8.74 17.61
N LYS A 235 -10.15 -9.82 18.17
CA LYS A 235 -10.75 -10.91 17.40
C LYS A 235 -12.20 -10.62 17.06
N ASP A 236 -12.94 -10.07 18.01
CA ASP A 236 -14.37 -9.89 17.94
C ASP A 236 -14.69 -8.41 17.66
N MET A 237 -14.29 -7.95 16.45
CA MET A 237 -14.52 -6.58 16.00
C MET A 237 -15.62 -6.50 14.95
N THR A 238 -16.47 -5.49 15.07
CA THR A 238 -17.56 -5.15 14.14
C THR A 238 -17.26 -3.80 13.48
N LYS A 239 -17.66 -3.63 12.22
CA LYS A 239 -17.54 -2.35 11.52
C LYS A 239 -18.42 -1.29 12.20
N LEU A 240 -17.87 -0.11 12.40
CA LEU A 240 -18.57 1.05 12.97
C LEU A 240 -19.34 1.79 11.88
#